data_6fcfb5240786034cad9005f83edd06f3
#
_entry.id   6fcfb5240786034cad9005f83edd06f3
#
_cell.length_a   1.000
_cell.length_b   1.000
_cell.length_c   1.000
_cell.angle_alpha   90.00
_cell.angle_beta   90.00
_cell.angle_gamma   90.00
#
_symmetry.space_group_name_H-M   'P 1'
#
loop_
_entity.id
_entity.type
_entity.pdbx_description
1 polymer ?
#
loop_
_entity_poly.entity_id
_entity_poly.type
_entity_poly.pdbx_seq_one_letter_code
_entity_poly.pdbx_strand_id
1 'polypeptide(L)'
;MSEKIMFKNHPLMIISELGTSFYLILISIITNLDTLKEVYFSIKEGNFLSLLSQGIFYILGAFLLVLVIILFFSWRKWYLTSYILEKDTLTMQVNRLKKSTLVLAKKDISNINLSQNLLQKICGLYKISLNTNTSVTAYKTDMQLFLAPKQANWLKSELSTFSNSSENPTSTDNSNRSILYEKIYSQKEVIRHTILNTSWRQLMLPIVALMIFLAQKFLFDTLPPSFWQYLNLASNDYLKLGFVLLALFLWGQSMVSTYLSTARFSIKRTENAILLTHGLITHKNYALPLEKIHAIILRQGFLARLFNYVSVEAVNIGLNDEKNEKPHILLQAPKSEVLHTLAIILPEYSLEENLPRQIKKSLVIYYLEKLPVFLILLISALYLFQTSWYYPIVPLLCYLLIKSYATWRTNSFLATEKLYTFVKGDFDKTTTLILPKRIEQVFFYGSITSRYFDLYRARVAIMGSGSPNRFGYYSKK
;
A
#
# COMPACT_ATOMS: atom_id res chain seq x y z
N MET A 1 41.18 -3.11 -22.10
CA MET A 1 40.72 -2.18 -21.05
C MET A 1 39.21 -2.07 -21.15
N SER A 2 38.47 -2.56 -20.14
CA SER A 2 37.01 -2.45 -20.13
C SER A 2 36.64 -0.99 -19.94
N GLU A 3 35.86 -0.41 -20.85
CA GLU A 3 35.31 0.94 -20.68
C GLU A 3 34.48 0.98 -19.37
N LYS A 4 35.03 1.70 -18.40
CA LYS A 4 34.32 2.03 -17.15
C LYS A 4 33.52 3.29 -17.36
N ILE A 5 32.21 3.22 -17.41
CA ILE A 5 31.34 4.40 -17.49
C ILE A 5 30.88 4.77 -16.08
N MET A 6 31.33 5.92 -15.61
CA MET A 6 30.97 6.45 -14.29
C MET A 6 29.88 7.51 -14.44
N PHE A 7 28.79 7.40 -13.69
CA PHE A 7 27.70 8.37 -13.71
C PHE A 7 27.06 8.54 -12.33
N LYS A 8 26.32 9.63 -12.15
CA LYS A 8 25.59 9.96 -10.93
C LYS A 8 24.11 10.13 -11.24
N ASN A 9 23.28 10.03 -10.20
CA ASN A 9 21.90 10.45 -10.30
C ASN A 9 21.80 11.93 -10.70
N HIS A 10 20.71 12.27 -11.36
CA HIS A 10 20.43 13.65 -11.70
C HIS A 10 20.20 14.49 -10.44
N PRO A 11 20.74 15.73 -10.33
CA PRO A 11 20.63 16.56 -9.12
C PRO A 11 19.18 16.85 -8.69
N LEU A 12 18.24 16.94 -9.63
CA LEU A 12 16.82 17.11 -9.34
C LEU A 12 16.18 15.92 -8.57
N MET A 13 16.92 14.82 -8.38
CA MET A 13 16.54 13.75 -7.46
C MET A 13 16.30 14.30 -6.04
N ILE A 14 17.07 15.32 -5.62
CA ILE A 14 16.93 15.95 -4.30
C ILE A 14 15.50 16.46 -4.09
N ILE A 15 14.91 17.08 -5.10
CA ILE A 15 13.54 17.59 -5.08
C ILE A 15 12.53 16.43 -5.15
N SER A 16 12.80 15.41 -5.94
CA SER A 16 11.91 14.26 -6.09
C SER A 16 11.81 13.41 -4.82
N GLU A 17 12.82 13.42 -3.96
CA GLU A 17 12.82 12.75 -2.66
C GLU A 17 12.04 13.53 -1.56
N LEU A 18 11.73 14.80 -1.79
CA LEU A 18 10.85 15.57 -0.90
C LEU A 18 9.42 15.04 -0.83
N GLY A 19 9.01 14.17 -1.70
CA GLY A 19 7.71 13.51 -1.86
C GLY A 19 6.72 13.64 -0.69
N THR A 20 6.84 12.79 0.32
CA THR A 20 5.96 12.82 1.51
C THR A 20 6.15 14.07 2.37
N SER A 21 7.38 14.57 2.48
CA SER A 21 7.69 15.80 3.24
C SER A 21 7.06 17.03 2.60
N PHE A 22 6.96 17.07 1.26
CA PHE A 22 6.28 18.14 0.55
C PHE A 22 4.79 18.24 0.91
N TYR A 23 4.10 17.11 1.04
CA TYR A 23 2.71 17.09 1.48
C TYR A 23 2.54 17.57 2.92
N LEU A 24 3.46 17.20 3.82
CA LEU A 24 3.44 17.69 5.20
C LEU A 24 3.66 19.20 5.27
N ILE A 25 4.55 19.72 4.43
CA ILE A 25 4.79 21.16 4.26
C ILE A 25 3.52 21.86 3.76
N LEU A 26 2.90 21.32 2.74
CA LEU A 26 1.69 21.89 2.14
C LEU A 26 0.51 21.89 3.13
N ILE A 27 0.34 20.80 3.88
CA ILE A 27 -0.65 20.72 4.96
C ILE A 27 -0.35 21.75 6.05
N SER A 28 0.90 21.90 6.47
CA SER A 28 1.30 22.89 7.47
C SER A 28 1.03 24.33 7.00
N ILE A 29 1.25 24.64 5.73
CA ILE A 29 0.91 25.94 5.15
C ILE A 29 -0.61 26.15 5.17
N ILE A 30 -1.39 25.17 4.73
CA ILE A 30 -2.86 25.28 4.67
C ILE A 30 -3.46 25.42 6.07
N THR A 31 -2.95 24.67 7.06
CA THR A 31 -3.46 24.75 8.45
C THR A 31 -3.10 26.06 9.16
N ASN A 32 -2.10 26.78 8.67
CA ASN A 32 -1.63 28.04 9.24
C ASN A 32 -1.88 29.25 8.32
N LEU A 33 -2.86 29.17 7.40
CA LEU A 33 -3.18 30.26 6.48
C LEU A 33 -3.52 31.58 7.19
N ASP A 34 -4.23 31.51 8.32
CA ASP A 34 -4.59 32.71 9.07
C ASP A 34 -3.36 33.34 9.72
N THR A 35 -2.46 32.55 10.27
CA THR A 35 -1.16 33.03 10.75
C THR A 35 -0.32 33.64 9.63
N LEU A 36 -0.36 33.05 8.43
CA LEU A 36 0.33 33.62 7.26
C LEU A 36 -0.29 34.94 6.80
N LYS A 37 -1.61 35.09 6.89
CA LYS A 37 -2.29 36.38 6.62
C LYS A 37 -1.90 37.43 7.64
N GLU A 38 -1.89 37.10 8.93
CA GLU A 38 -1.45 38.01 9.99
C GLU A 38 0.00 38.47 9.77
N VAL A 39 0.90 37.55 9.40
CA VAL A 39 2.28 37.87 9.02
C VAL A 39 2.32 38.83 7.84
N TYR A 40 1.54 38.55 6.78
CA TYR A 40 1.50 39.42 5.60
C TYR A 40 1.01 40.84 5.93
N PHE A 41 -0.08 40.97 6.68
CA PHE A 41 -0.61 42.27 7.08
C PHE A 41 0.32 43.03 8.01
N SER A 42 0.94 42.34 8.99
CA SER A 42 1.89 42.96 9.90
C SER A 42 3.17 43.43 9.20
N ILE A 43 3.63 42.72 8.18
CA ILE A 43 4.74 43.17 7.32
C ILE A 43 4.33 44.40 6.52
N LYS A 44 3.11 44.43 5.95
CA LYS A 44 2.61 45.51 5.15
C LYS A 44 2.41 46.78 5.98
N GLU A 45 2.04 46.65 7.25
CA GLU A 45 1.86 47.76 8.20
C GLU A 45 3.16 48.23 8.87
N GLY A 46 4.28 47.59 8.60
CA GLY A 46 5.57 47.95 9.19
C GLY A 46 5.74 47.51 10.66
N ASN A 47 4.80 46.75 11.21
CA ASN A 47 4.79 46.29 12.59
C ASN A 47 5.62 44.99 12.79
N PHE A 48 6.88 45.01 12.40
CA PHE A 48 7.78 43.84 12.46
C PHE A 48 8.04 43.35 13.89
N LEU A 49 8.05 44.26 14.87
CA LEU A 49 8.26 43.94 16.29
C LEU A 49 7.11 43.17 16.93
N SER A 50 5.88 43.36 16.47
CA SER A 50 4.72 42.61 16.95
C SER A 50 4.75 41.13 16.56
N LEU A 51 5.30 40.82 15.40
CA LEU A 51 5.50 39.44 14.92
C LEU A 51 6.55 38.68 15.76
N LEU A 52 7.60 39.37 16.22
CA LEU A 52 8.61 38.80 17.11
C LEU A 52 8.01 38.37 18.46
N SER A 53 7.10 39.14 19.00
CA SER A 53 6.45 38.85 20.29
C SER A 53 5.42 37.70 20.21
N GLN A 54 4.86 37.40 19.03
CA GLN A 54 3.84 36.38 18.83
C GLN A 54 4.37 34.96 18.59
N GLY A 55 5.69 34.76 18.66
CA GLY A 55 6.30 33.42 18.46
C GLY A 55 6.26 32.88 17.02
N ILE A 56 5.66 33.62 16.07
CA ILE A 56 5.47 33.21 14.67
C ILE A 56 6.80 32.95 13.98
N PHE A 57 7.82 33.79 14.26
CA PHE A 57 9.15 33.61 13.72
C PHE A 57 9.84 32.31 14.20
N TYR A 58 9.53 31.86 15.43
CA TYR A 58 10.06 30.58 15.93
C TYR A 58 9.46 29.40 15.17
N ILE A 59 8.15 29.46 14.85
CA ILE A 59 7.45 28.42 14.07
C ILE A 59 7.96 28.40 12.63
N LEU A 60 8.06 29.56 11.99
CA LEU A 60 8.61 29.70 10.64
C LEU A 60 10.08 29.28 10.59
N GLY A 61 10.87 29.68 11.58
CA GLY A 61 12.28 29.33 11.71
C GLY A 61 12.48 27.83 11.91
N ALA A 62 11.69 27.21 12.79
CA ALA A 62 11.72 25.77 13.00
C ALA A 62 11.34 25.00 11.73
N PHE A 63 10.31 25.46 11.03
CA PHE A 63 9.87 24.88 9.76
C PHE A 63 10.97 24.98 8.68
N LEU A 64 11.57 26.15 8.51
CA LEU A 64 12.66 26.38 7.56
C LEU A 64 13.89 25.53 7.92
N LEU A 65 14.20 25.42 9.19
CA LEU A 65 15.28 24.57 9.69
C LEU A 65 15.05 23.09 9.36
N VAL A 66 13.83 22.56 9.57
CA VAL A 66 13.47 21.18 9.20
C VAL A 66 13.60 20.97 7.70
N LEU A 67 13.16 21.93 6.88
CA LEU A 67 13.28 21.87 5.42
C LEU A 67 14.75 21.85 4.99
N VAL A 68 15.57 22.71 5.57
CA VAL A 68 17.03 22.76 5.30
C VAL A 68 17.69 21.43 5.69
N ILE A 69 17.32 20.85 6.83
CA ILE A 69 17.83 19.55 7.27
C ILE A 69 17.47 18.45 6.27
N ILE A 70 16.22 18.39 5.80
CA ILE A 70 15.77 17.40 4.82
C ILE A 70 16.53 17.56 3.50
N LEU A 71 16.65 18.80 2.99
CA LEU A 71 17.40 19.10 1.78
C LEU A 71 18.87 18.74 1.92
N PHE A 72 19.48 19.03 3.08
CA PHE A 72 20.87 18.68 3.35
C PHE A 72 21.11 17.17 3.32
N PHE A 73 20.22 16.36 3.94
CA PHE A 73 20.36 14.91 3.91
C PHE A 73 20.14 14.34 2.50
N SER A 74 19.20 14.89 1.74
CA SER A 74 18.95 14.48 0.35
C SER A 74 20.12 14.86 -0.57
N TRP A 75 20.67 16.06 -0.40
CA TRP A 75 21.88 16.51 -1.12
C TRP A 75 23.08 15.63 -0.78
N ARG A 76 23.31 15.35 0.51
CA ARG A 76 24.40 14.48 0.96
C ARG A 76 24.27 13.07 0.37
N LYS A 77 23.05 12.50 0.32
CA LYS A 77 22.78 11.21 -0.31
C LYS A 77 23.13 11.23 -1.78
N TRP A 78 22.70 12.26 -2.51
CA TRP A 78 23.01 12.44 -3.92
C TRP A 78 24.52 12.58 -4.16
N TYR A 79 25.19 13.43 -3.40
CA TYR A 79 26.62 13.72 -3.58
C TYR A 79 27.51 12.49 -3.34
N LEU A 80 27.18 11.68 -2.34
CA LEU A 80 27.96 10.52 -1.91
C LEU A 80 27.63 9.22 -2.66
N THR A 81 26.66 9.22 -3.56
CA THR A 81 26.27 8.03 -4.32
C THR A 81 26.77 8.16 -5.75
N SER A 82 27.53 7.17 -6.23
CA SER A 82 28.00 7.07 -7.61
C SER A 82 27.72 5.66 -8.17
N TYR A 83 27.59 5.59 -9.48
CA TYR A 83 27.33 4.35 -10.21
C TYR A 83 28.44 4.12 -11.22
N ILE A 84 28.85 2.87 -11.34
CA ILE A 84 29.88 2.44 -12.27
C ILE A 84 29.32 1.29 -13.09
N LEU A 85 29.22 1.48 -14.38
CA LEU A 85 28.83 0.45 -15.33
C LEU A 85 30.10 -0.13 -15.96
N GLU A 86 30.29 -1.42 -15.77
CA GLU A 86 31.32 -2.23 -16.40
C GLU A 86 30.67 -3.22 -17.38
N LYS A 87 31.48 -3.95 -18.14
CA LYS A 87 30.98 -4.87 -19.18
C LYS A 87 29.91 -5.81 -18.64
N ASP A 88 30.13 -6.42 -17.47
CA ASP A 88 29.26 -7.46 -16.91
C ASP A 88 28.59 -7.09 -15.59
N THR A 89 28.92 -5.94 -15.02
CA THR A 89 28.43 -5.52 -13.70
C THR A 89 28.02 -4.07 -13.64
N LEU A 90 27.00 -3.78 -12.83
CA LEU A 90 26.60 -2.45 -12.42
C LEU A 90 26.84 -2.30 -10.92
N THR A 91 27.73 -1.38 -10.57
CA THR A 91 28.15 -1.17 -9.17
C THR A 91 27.63 0.15 -8.67
N MET A 92 26.92 0.14 -7.54
CA MET A 92 26.55 1.34 -6.78
C MET A 92 27.51 1.50 -5.61
N GLN A 93 28.17 2.64 -5.55
CA GLN A 93 29.07 3.00 -4.45
C GLN A 93 28.44 4.12 -3.62
N VAL A 94 28.35 3.91 -2.33
CA VAL A 94 27.83 4.90 -1.38
C VAL A 94 28.93 5.23 -0.39
N ASN A 95 29.55 6.39 -0.55
CA ASN A 95 30.66 6.86 0.28
C ASN A 95 30.17 7.65 1.51
N ARG A 96 29.36 7.00 2.38
CA ARG A 96 28.96 7.57 3.69
C ARG A 96 30.01 7.25 4.76
N LEU A 97 29.70 7.54 6.04
CA LEU A 97 30.54 7.14 7.18
C LEU A 97 30.87 5.63 7.14
N LYS A 98 29.91 4.80 6.73
CA LYS A 98 30.12 3.41 6.37
C LYS A 98 30.09 3.32 4.83
N LYS A 99 31.23 3.03 4.22
CA LYS A 99 31.30 2.74 2.79
C LYS A 99 30.56 1.47 2.49
N SER A 100 29.65 1.49 1.53
CA SER A 100 28.95 0.32 1.04
C SER A 100 29.01 0.29 -0.48
N THR A 101 29.32 -0.86 -1.01
CA THR A 101 29.30 -1.14 -2.45
C THR A 101 28.29 -2.24 -2.70
N LEU A 102 27.37 -2.00 -3.63
CA LEU A 102 26.45 -2.99 -4.13
C LEU A 102 26.82 -3.29 -5.57
N VAL A 103 27.18 -4.53 -5.85
CA VAL A 103 27.54 -4.99 -7.19
C VAL A 103 26.42 -5.88 -7.70
N LEU A 104 25.84 -5.53 -8.82
CA LEU A 104 24.84 -6.31 -9.53
C LEU A 104 25.44 -6.85 -10.82
N ALA A 105 25.48 -8.16 -10.99
CA ALA A 105 25.83 -8.76 -12.27
C ALA A 105 24.68 -8.53 -13.26
N LYS A 106 24.96 -8.10 -14.48
CA LYS A 106 23.95 -7.84 -15.51
C LYS A 106 23.06 -9.07 -15.76
N LYS A 107 23.63 -10.27 -15.72
CA LYS A 107 22.91 -11.55 -15.88
C LYS A 107 21.87 -11.83 -14.77
N ASP A 108 22.08 -11.27 -13.57
CA ASP A 108 21.22 -11.51 -12.42
C ASP A 108 20.07 -10.48 -12.34
N ILE A 109 20.09 -9.47 -13.21
CA ILE A 109 19.02 -8.48 -13.27
C ILE A 109 17.77 -9.14 -13.86
N SER A 110 16.76 -9.28 -13.01
CA SER A 110 15.51 -9.97 -13.38
C SER A 110 14.49 -9.04 -14.02
N ASN A 111 14.54 -7.76 -13.66
CA ASN A 111 13.57 -6.78 -14.16
C ASN A 111 14.12 -5.36 -14.09
N ILE A 112 13.77 -4.56 -15.11
CA ILE A 112 14.12 -3.15 -15.23
C ILE A 112 12.83 -2.36 -15.36
N ASN A 113 12.42 -1.71 -14.28
CA ASN A 113 11.20 -0.91 -14.25
C ASN A 113 11.53 0.57 -14.44
N LEU A 114 10.85 1.19 -15.41
CA LEU A 114 10.86 2.63 -15.62
C LEU A 114 9.57 3.21 -15.05
N SER A 115 9.69 4.12 -14.09
CA SER A 115 8.57 4.83 -13.50
C SER A 115 8.83 6.33 -13.47
N GLN A 116 7.75 7.09 -13.42
CA GLN A 116 7.83 8.54 -13.38
C GLN A 116 6.68 9.10 -12.54
N ASN A 117 7.01 9.69 -11.41
CA ASN A 117 6.05 10.41 -10.56
C ASN A 117 5.75 11.80 -11.14
N LEU A 118 4.71 12.46 -10.63
CA LEU A 118 4.33 13.80 -11.07
C LEU A 118 5.49 14.80 -10.96
N LEU A 119 6.18 14.85 -9.82
CA LEU A 119 7.36 15.70 -9.63
C LEU A 119 8.49 15.33 -10.60
N GLN A 120 8.72 14.03 -10.82
CA GLN A 120 9.72 13.55 -11.78
C GLN A 120 9.34 13.93 -13.21
N LYS A 121 8.04 13.90 -13.55
CA LYS A 121 7.56 14.34 -14.85
C LYS A 121 7.77 15.84 -15.08
N ILE A 122 7.48 16.67 -14.07
CA ILE A 122 7.75 18.11 -14.11
C ILE A 122 9.25 18.38 -14.25
N CYS A 123 10.08 17.61 -13.53
CA CYS A 123 11.54 17.72 -13.58
C CYS A 123 12.18 17.02 -14.78
N GLY A 124 11.39 16.34 -15.64
CA GLY A 124 11.91 15.59 -16.79
C GLY A 124 12.79 14.40 -16.39
N LEU A 125 12.49 13.69 -15.30
CA LEU A 125 13.29 12.59 -14.79
C LEU A 125 12.56 11.26 -14.92
N TYR A 126 13.31 10.17 -15.12
CA TYR A 126 12.86 8.80 -14.96
C TYR A 126 13.53 8.14 -13.76
N LYS A 127 12.74 7.42 -13.00
CA LYS A 127 13.22 6.50 -11.97
C LYS A 127 13.38 5.12 -12.60
N ILE A 128 14.59 4.59 -12.57
CA ILE A 128 14.89 3.22 -12.97
C ILE A 128 15.04 2.39 -11.71
N SER A 129 14.26 1.32 -11.60
CA SER A 129 14.34 0.36 -10.50
C SER A 129 14.83 -0.96 -11.05
N LEU A 130 15.97 -1.45 -10.54
CA LEU A 130 16.59 -2.71 -10.91
C LEU A 130 16.37 -3.73 -9.81
N ASN A 131 15.88 -4.90 -10.16
CA ASN A 131 15.65 -6.02 -9.26
C ASN A 131 16.45 -7.24 -9.72
N THR A 132 17.00 -8.00 -8.78
CA THR A 132 17.71 -9.25 -9.05
C THR A 132 16.90 -10.47 -8.62
N ASN A 133 17.20 -11.62 -9.20
CA ASN A 133 16.60 -12.91 -8.80
C ASN A 133 17.05 -13.40 -7.42
N THR A 134 18.16 -12.86 -6.91
CA THR A 134 18.85 -13.32 -5.68
C THR A 134 18.49 -12.48 -4.45
N SER A 135 17.56 -11.51 -4.56
CA SER A 135 17.19 -10.69 -3.41
C SER A 135 16.58 -11.54 -2.29
N VAL A 136 17.35 -11.78 -1.24
CA VAL A 136 16.93 -12.46 0.00
C VAL A 136 15.79 -11.72 0.70
N THR A 137 15.58 -10.46 0.35
CA THR A 137 14.48 -9.61 0.84
C THR A 137 13.63 -9.14 -0.34
N ALA A 138 12.58 -9.86 -0.61
CA ALA A 138 11.60 -9.58 -1.69
C ALA A 138 10.93 -8.18 -1.65
N TYR A 139 11.37 -7.28 -0.77
CA TYR A 139 10.72 -6.00 -0.49
C TYR A 139 11.55 -4.76 -0.80
N LYS A 140 12.81 -4.91 -1.20
CA LYS A 140 13.62 -3.75 -1.58
C LYS A 140 14.11 -3.92 -3.01
N THR A 141 13.85 -2.93 -3.84
CA THR A 141 14.56 -2.71 -5.08
C THR A 141 16.05 -2.73 -4.78
N ASP A 142 16.80 -3.57 -5.44
CA ASP A 142 18.24 -3.72 -5.17
C ASP A 142 18.96 -2.41 -5.51
N MET A 143 18.57 -1.74 -6.62
CA MET A 143 19.16 -0.49 -7.04
C MET A 143 18.12 0.45 -7.68
N GLN A 144 18.21 1.74 -7.33
CA GLN A 144 17.36 2.79 -7.89
C GLN A 144 18.22 3.93 -8.43
N LEU A 145 17.88 4.36 -9.64
CA LEU A 145 18.57 5.45 -10.34
C LEU A 145 17.55 6.49 -10.81
N PHE A 146 17.96 7.74 -10.80
CA PHE A 146 17.18 8.88 -11.31
C PHE A 146 17.96 9.53 -12.44
N LEU A 147 17.50 9.32 -13.66
CA LEU A 147 18.21 9.74 -14.87
C LEU A 147 17.32 10.57 -15.79
N ALA A 148 17.96 11.39 -16.64
CA ALA A 148 17.26 12.07 -17.73
C ALA A 148 16.73 11.03 -18.76
N PRO A 149 15.68 11.34 -19.55
CA PRO A 149 15.03 10.39 -20.45
C PRO A 149 15.98 9.69 -21.41
N LYS A 150 16.93 10.45 -21.99
CA LYS A 150 17.92 9.90 -22.93
C LYS A 150 18.83 8.87 -22.25
N GLN A 151 19.33 9.21 -21.05
CA GLN A 151 20.21 8.33 -20.27
C GLN A 151 19.45 7.11 -19.74
N ALA A 152 18.19 7.28 -19.34
CA ALA A 152 17.34 6.21 -18.85
C ALA A 152 17.06 5.15 -19.93
N ASN A 153 16.73 5.60 -21.15
CA ASN A 153 16.51 4.72 -22.30
C ASN A 153 17.81 4.03 -22.75
N TRP A 154 18.92 4.76 -22.77
CA TRP A 154 20.23 4.18 -23.05
C TRP A 154 20.60 3.08 -22.06
N LEU A 155 20.49 3.35 -20.76
CA LEU A 155 20.81 2.36 -19.71
C LEU A 155 19.88 1.14 -19.81
N LYS A 156 18.60 1.36 -20.10
CA LYS A 156 17.66 0.25 -20.33
C LYS A 156 18.06 -0.61 -21.51
N SER A 157 18.42 -0.02 -22.67
CA SER A 157 18.87 -0.77 -23.84
C SER A 157 20.15 -1.55 -23.57
N GLU A 158 21.12 -0.92 -22.89
CA GLU A 158 22.40 -1.53 -22.54
C GLU A 158 22.24 -2.73 -21.58
N LEU A 159 21.36 -2.61 -20.60
CA LEU A 159 21.09 -3.71 -19.67
C LEU A 159 20.18 -4.80 -20.28
N SER A 160 19.34 -4.47 -21.24
CA SER A 160 18.45 -5.44 -21.89
C SER A 160 19.15 -6.34 -22.92
N THR A 161 20.24 -5.88 -23.53
CA THR A 161 21.04 -6.69 -24.46
C THR A 161 21.67 -7.93 -23.80
N PHE A 162 21.93 -7.88 -22.50
CA PHE A 162 22.47 -9.00 -21.73
C PHE A 162 21.40 -9.95 -21.17
N SER A 163 20.17 -9.51 -21.03
CA SER A 163 19.05 -10.38 -20.60
C SER A 163 18.55 -11.28 -21.74
N ASN A 164 18.85 -10.94 -22.99
CA ASN A 164 18.44 -11.69 -24.18
C ASN A 164 19.32 -12.91 -24.48
N SER A 165 20.46 -13.08 -23.80
CA SER A 165 21.28 -14.31 -23.90
C SER A 165 20.80 -15.45 -23.03
N SER A 166 19.79 -15.24 -22.18
CA SER A 166 19.07 -16.27 -21.41
C SER A 166 17.59 -16.03 -21.59
N GLU A 167 17.02 -16.58 -22.66
CA GLU A 167 15.58 -16.78 -22.91
C GLU A 167 14.60 -15.81 -22.21
N ASN A 168 14.67 -14.50 -22.49
CA ASN A 168 13.55 -13.63 -22.20
C ASN A 168 13.49 -12.46 -23.18
N PRO A 169 12.49 -12.44 -24.05
CA PRO A 169 12.29 -11.35 -24.98
C PRO A 169 11.56 -10.20 -24.25
N THR A 170 12.30 -9.25 -23.71
CA THR A 170 11.74 -7.99 -23.23
C THR A 170 12.24 -6.88 -24.12
N SER A 171 11.35 -6.35 -24.88
CA SER A 171 11.35 -5.07 -25.56
C SER A 171 11.47 -5.09 -27.08
N THR A 172 10.52 -4.40 -27.69
CA THR A 172 10.50 -3.79 -29.02
C THR A 172 10.29 -4.64 -30.26
N ASP A 173 9.72 -5.87 -30.17
CA ASP A 173 9.03 -6.44 -31.31
C ASP A 173 7.69 -7.04 -30.88
N ASN A 174 6.72 -6.15 -30.61
CA ASN A 174 5.36 -6.53 -30.23
C ASN A 174 4.45 -6.91 -31.42
N SER A 175 5.00 -7.08 -32.61
CA SER A 175 4.16 -7.25 -33.77
C SER A 175 3.75 -8.68 -34.12
N ASN A 176 4.34 -9.73 -33.48
CA ASN A 176 4.04 -11.13 -33.85
C ASN A 176 3.85 -12.12 -32.68
N ARG A 177 3.56 -11.64 -31.45
CA ARG A 177 3.20 -12.59 -30.37
C ARG A 177 1.70 -12.82 -30.38
N SER A 178 1.27 -14.07 -30.40
CA SER A 178 -0.15 -14.44 -30.26
C SER A 178 -0.72 -13.87 -28.96
N ILE A 179 -1.64 -12.91 -29.10
CA ILE A 179 -2.38 -12.35 -27.98
C ILE A 179 -3.53 -13.31 -27.68
N LEU A 180 -3.47 -14.00 -26.53
CA LEU A 180 -4.49 -14.93 -26.10
C LEU A 180 -5.70 -14.22 -25.49
N TYR A 181 -5.48 -13.08 -24.84
CA TYR A 181 -6.52 -12.28 -24.20
C TYR A 181 -6.09 -10.82 -24.14
N GLU A 182 -6.99 -9.92 -24.44
CA GLU A 182 -6.79 -8.48 -24.29
C GLU A 182 -8.07 -7.84 -23.76
N LYS A 183 -7.92 -6.97 -22.73
CA LYS A 183 -9.01 -6.14 -22.23
C LYS A 183 -8.50 -4.76 -21.92
N ILE A 184 -9.16 -3.76 -22.48
CA ILE A 184 -8.96 -2.35 -22.15
C ILE A 184 -10.15 -1.92 -21.28
N TYR A 185 -9.86 -1.44 -20.07
CA TYR A 185 -10.89 -1.05 -19.12
C TYR A 185 -11.43 0.35 -19.43
N SER A 186 -12.75 0.48 -19.43
CA SER A 186 -13.44 1.77 -19.60
C SER A 186 -13.25 2.66 -18.37
N GLN A 187 -13.43 3.97 -18.52
CA GLN A 187 -13.36 4.91 -17.40
C GLN A 187 -14.38 4.56 -16.29
N LYS A 188 -15.56 4.08 -16.66
CA LYS A 188 -16.60 3.65 -15.70
C LYS A 188 -16.15 2.47 -14.84
N GLU A 189 -15.44 1.50 -15.44
CA GLU A 189 -14.89 0.36 -14.69
C GLU A 189 -13.76 0.78 -13.74
N VAL A 190 -12.91 1.74 -14.16
CA VAL A 190 -11.86 2.30 -13.31
C VAL A 190 -12.45 3.06 -12.13
N ILE A 191 -13.47 3.89 -12.34
CA ILE A 191 -14.17 4.61 -11.27
C ILE A 191 -14.84 3.62 -10.31
N ARG A 192 -15.53 2.61 -10.84
CA ARG A 192 -16.11 1.53 -10.04
C ARG A 192 -15.07 0.81 -9.19
N HIS A 193 -13.92 0.48 -9.78
CA HIS A 193 -12.80 -0.11 -9.05
C HIS A 193 -12.33 0.82 -7.92
N THR A 194 -12.17 2.11 -8.19
CA THR A 194 -11.71 3.10 -7.21
C THR A 194 -12.65 3.15 -5.99
N ILE A 195 -13.95 3.18 -6.21
CA ILE A 195 -14.96 3.24 -5.14
C ILE A 195 -14.97 1.93 -4.35
N LEU A 196 -15.02 0.78 -5.04
CA LEU A 196 -15.17 -0.54 -4.42
C LEU A 196 -13.88 -1.07 -3.79
N ASN A 197 -12.71 -0.56 -4.20
CA ASN A 197 -11.41 -0.95 -3.63
C ASN A 197 -11.13 -0.30 -2.27
N THR A 198 -12.02 0.58 -1.81
CA THR A 198 -11.89 1.22 -0.50
C THR A 198 -12.02 0.20 0.62
N SER A 199 -11.02 0.14 1.49
CA SER A 199 -11.03 -0.76 2.65
C SER A 199 -11.97 -0.25 3.75
N TRP A 200 -12.47 -1.17 4.59
CA TRP A 200 -13.29 -0.84 5.75
C TRP A 200 -12.66 0.25 6.63
N ARG A 201 -11.36 0.17 6.84
CA ARG A 201 -10.61 1.12 7.69
C ARG A 201 -10.65 2.55 7.15
N GLN A 202 -10.58 2.70 5.82
CA GLN A 202 -10.66 4.02 5.17
C GLN A 202 -12.07 4.62 5.27
N LEU A 203 -13.10 3.77 5.25
CA LEU A 203 -14.49 4.19 5.41
C LEU A 203 -14.83 4.56 6.86
N MET A 204 -14.15 3.96 7.84
CA MET A 204 -14.43 4.22 9.26
C MET A 204 -14.21 5.67 9.66
N LEU A 205 -13.17 6.32 9.18
CA LEU A 205 -12.85 7.69 9.56
C LEU A 205 -13.98 8.68 9.25
N PRO A 206 -14.46 8.81 7.99
CA PRO A 206 -15.55 9.72 7.67
C PRO A 206 -16.90 9.29 8.30
N ILE A 207 -17.15 7.97 8.44
CA ILE A 207 -18.37 7.47 9.07
C ILE A 207 -18.41 7.87 10.55
N VAL A 208 -17.32 7.64 11.29
CA VAL A 208 -17.24 7.99 12.71
C VAL A 208 -17.32 9.51 12.90
N ALA A 209 -16.62 10.29 12.08
CA ALA A 209 -16.70 11.75 12.13
C ALA A 209 -18.14 12.25 11.90
N LEU A 210 -18.83 11.68 10.89
CA LEU A 210 -20.22 12.02 10.59
C LEU A 210 -21.16 11.57 11.72
N MET A 211 -20.95 10.36 12.27
CA MET A 211 -21.75 9.85 13.40
C MET A 211 -21.62 10.74 14.65
N ILE A 212 -20.41 11.19 14.98
CA ILE A 212 -20.18 12.10 16.10
C ILE A 212 -20.91 13.42 15.85
N PHE A 213 -20.81 13.97 14.64
CA PHE A 213 -21.49 15.21 14.26
C PHE A 213 -23.04 15.09 14.35
N LEU A 214 -23.59 13.99 13.80
CA LEU A 214 -25.03 13.75 13.83
C LEU A 214 -25.54 13.41 15.24
N ALA A 215 -24.80 12.59 15.99
CA ALA A 215 -25.17 12.21 17.35
C ALA A 215 -25.34 13.44 18.23
N GLN A 216 -24.45 14.41 18.11
CA GLN A 216 -24.58 15.64 18.87
C GLN A 216 -25.86 16.43 18.52
N LYS A 217 -26.25 16.43 17.25
CA LYS A 217 -27.44 17.16 16.79
C LYS A 217 -28.75 16.45 17.17
N PHE A 218 -28.78 15.10 17.14
CA PHE A 218 -30.00 14.32 17.35
C PHE A 218 -30.11 13.71 18.74
N LEU A 219 -29.00 13.52 19.47
CA LEU A 219 -28.99 12.88 20.77
C LEU A 219 -28.68 13.85 21.92
N PHE A 220 -28.64 15.16 21.61
CA PHE A 220 -28.30 16.18 22.62
C PHE A 220 -29.21 16.11 23.85
N ASP A 221 -30.52 15.90 23.64
CA ASP A 221 -31.51 15.84 24.71
C ASP A 221 -31.56 14.46 25.41
N THR A 222 -30.96 13.42 24.81
CA THR A 222 -31.03 12.04 25.35
C THR A 222 -29.81 11.64 26.16
N LEU A 223 -28.67 12.33 25.97
CA LEU A 223 -27.44 12.05 26.69
C LEU A 223 -27.17 13.13 27.74
N PRO A 224 -26.55 12.77 28.88
CA PRO A 224 -26.33 13.72 29.97
C PRO A 224 -25.42 14.88 29.53
N PRO A 225 -25.62 16.10 30.07
CA PRO A 225 -24.83 17.28 29.73
C PRO A 225 -23.32 17.09 29.92
N SER A 226 -22.92 16.27 30.89
CA SER A 226 -21.52 15.92 31.13
C SER A 226 -20.86 15.20 29.94
N PHE A 227 -21.59 14.36 29.20
CA PHE A 227 -21.10 13.72 27.99
C PHE A 227 -20.74 14.74 26.91
N TRP A 228 -21.61 15.73 26.70
CA TRP A 228 -21.40 16.79 25.71
C TRP A 228 -20.28 17.74 26.13
N GLN A 229 -20.12 17.99 27.43
CA GLN A 229 -19.07 18.84 27.96
C GLN A 229 -17.67 18.26 27.65
N TYR A 230 -17.52 16.93 27.63
CA TYR A 230 -16.27 16.26 27.25
C TYR A 230 -16.08 16.14 25.74
N LEU A 231 -17.15 15.97 24.98
CA LEU A 231 -17.10 16.07 23.51
C LEU A 231 -17.01 17.52 23.03
N ASN A 232 -17.19 18.48 23.91
CA ASN A 232 -17.01 19.90 23.66
C ASN A 232 -15.52 20.29 23.52
N LEU A 233 -14.74 19.44 22.87
CA LEU A 233 -13.41 19.78 22.34
C LEU A 233 -13.44 21.03 21.44
N ALA A 234 -14.63 21.46 21.06
CA ALA A 234 -14.90 22.74 20.46
C ALA A 234 -16.37 23.11 20.69
N SER A 235 -16.61 24.12 21.47
CA SER A 235 -17.90 24.80 21.55
C SER A 235 -18.36 25.39 20.20
N ASN A 236 -17.56 25.22 19.17
CA ASN A 236 -17.72 25.83 17.86
C ASN A 236 -18.11 24.74 16.83
N ASP A 237 -19.34 24.78 16.34
CA ASP A 237 -19.87 23.87 15.31
C ASP A 237 -19.03 23.90 14.02
N TYR A 238 -18.36 25.02 13.75
CA TYR A 238 -17.45 25.14 12.61
C TYR A 238 -16.24 24.20 12.71
N LEU A 239 -15.68 23.99 13.91
CA LEU A 239 -14.57 23.06 14.10
C LEU A 239 -15.00 21.60 13.90
N LYS A 240 -16.21 21.24 14.34
CA LYS A 240 -16.76 19.90 14.13
C LYS A 240 -17.04 19.63 12.66
N LEU A 241 -17.66 20.60 11.97
CA LEU A 241 -17.84 20.55 10.53
C LEU A 241 -16.48 20.44 9.81
N GLY A 242 -15.49 21.19 10.28
CA GLY A 242 -14.11 21.11 9.79
C GLY A 242 -13.52 19.72 9.91
N PHE A 243 -13.78 19.01 11.01
CA PHE A 243 -13.35 17.60 11.20
C PHE A 243 -14.00 16.64 10.20
N VAL A 244 -15.31 16.80 9.98
CA VAL A 244 -16.03 15.98 8.97
C VAL A 244 -15.50 16.25 7.58
N LEU A 245 -15.32 17.52 7.22
CA LEU A 245 -14.76 17.92 5.92
C LEU A 245 -13.33 17.40 5.74
N LEU A 246 -12.49 17.46 6.77
CA LEU A 246 -11.14 16.90 6.74
C LEU A 246 -11.17 15.38 6.54
N ALA A 247 -12.02 14.67 7.26
CA ALA A 247 -12.17 13.24 7.12
C ALA A 247 -12.64 12.83 5.71
N LEU A 248 -13.60 13.56 5.15
CA LEU A 248 -14.07 13.38 3.77
C LEU A 248 -12.98 13.72 2.76
N PHE A 249 -12.20 14.76 3.00
CA PHE A 249 -11.07 15.15 2.15
C PHE A 249 -9.99 14.07 2.12
N LEU A 250 -9.57 13.54 3.28
CA LEU A 250 -8.58 12.47 3.36
C LEU A 250 -9.06 11.19 2.66
N TRP A 251 -10.34 10.87 2.80
CA TRP A 251 -10.93 9.74 2.10
C TRP A 251 -11.00 9.99 0.58
N GLY A 252 -11.45 11.17 0.16
CA GLY A 252 -11.48 11.59 -1.24
C GLY A 252 -10.08 11.59 -1.89
N GLN A 253 -9.07 12.08 -1.17
CA GLN A 253 -7.67 12.04 -1.62
C GLN A 253 -7.20 10.60 -1.90
N SER A 254 -7.57 9.64 -1.03
CA SER A 254 -7.26 8.22 -1.26
C SER A 254 -7.93 7.70 -2.54
N MET A 255 -9.18 8.08 -2.81
CA MET A 255 -9.89 7.73 -4.03
C MET A 255 -9.23 8.33 -5.28
N VAL A 256 -8.92 9.63 -5.23
CA VAL A 256 -8.23 10.31 -6.35
C VAL A 256 -6.89 9.64 -6.63
N SER A 257 -6.11 9.33 -5.60
CA SER A 257 -4.83 8.63 -5.75
C SER A 257 -5.00 7.25 -6.41
N THR A 258 -5.99 6.47 -6.00
CA THR A 258 -6.30 5.16 -6.60
C THR A 258 -6.75 5.31 -8.05
N TYR A 259 -7.61 6.27 -8.35
CA TYR A 259 -8.05 6.56 -9.72
C TYR A 259 -6.87 6.92 -10.63
N LEU A 260 -6.02 7.85 -10.20
CA LEU A 260 -4.87 8.30 -10.99
C LEU A 260 -3.86 7.18 -11.25
N SER A 261 -3.70 6.27 -10.28
CA SER A 261 -2.79 5.12 -10.41
C SER A 261 -3.33 4.02 -11.31
N THR A 262 -4.67 3.84 -11.37
CA THR A 262 -5.31 2.76 -12.14
C THR A 262 -5.95 3.23 -13.46
N ALA A 263 -5.96 4.55 -13.73
CA ALA A 263 -6.50 5.09 -14.98
C ALA A 263 -5.83 4.49 -16.22
N ARG A 264 -6.57 4.37 -17.31
CA ARG A 264 -6.12 3.75 -18.57
C ARG A 264 -5.58 2.32 -18.39
N PHE A 265 -6.22 1.56 -17.52
CA PHE A 265 -5.81 0.19 -17.25
C PHE A 265 -6.07 -0.69 -18.47
N SER A 266 -5.03 -1.42 -18.89
CA SER A 266 -5.14 -2.46 -19.91
C SER A 266 -4.34 -3.69 -19.54
N ILE A 267 -4.85 -4.83 -19.91
CA ILE A 267 -4.22 -6.14 -19.72
C ILE A 267 -4.14 -6.85 -21.07
N LYS A 268 -2.96 -7.42 -21.35
CA LYS A 268 -2.74 -8.29 -22.50
C LYS A 268 -2.07 -9.58 -22.03
N ARG A 269 -2.65 -10.71 -22.34
CA ARG A 269 -2.09 -12.04 -22.07
C ARG A 269 -1.42 -12.58 -23.32
N THR A 270 -0.12 -12.79 -23.26
CA THR A 270 0.67 -13.52 -24.26
C THR A 270 0.96 -14.94 -23.77
N GLU A 271 1.54 -15.79 -24.57
CA GLU A 271 1.84 -17.18 -24.17
C GLU A 271 2.63 -17.28 -22.86
N ASN A 272 3.65 -16.44 -22.65
CA ASN A 272 4.59 -16.55 -21.55
C ASN A 272 4.45 -15.45 -20.49
N ALA A 273 3.67 -14.38 -20.75
CA ALA A 273 3.60 -13.24 -19.84
C ALA A 273 2.24 -12.53 -19.87
N ILE A 274 1.96 -11.80 -18.80
CA ILE A 274 0.86 -10.84 -18.71
C ILE A 274 1.46 -9.44 -18.78
N LEU A 275 1.07 -8.66 -19.75
CA LEU A 275 1.45 -7.26 -19.91
C LEU A 275 0.37 -6.38 -19.30
N LEU A 276 0.76 -5.49 -18.41
CA LEU A 276 -0.14 -4.55 -17.73
C LEU A 276 0.32 -3.13 -18.02
N THR A 277 -0.60 -2.28 -18.43
CA THR A 277 -0.34 -0.85 -18.54
C THR A 277 -1.41 -0.08 -17.78
N HIS A 278 -1.00 0.89 -16.97
CA HIS A 278 -1.91 1.72 -16.22
C HIS A 278 -1.27 3.02 -15.74
N GLY A 279 -2.11 3.96 -15.29
CA GLY A 279 -1.73 5.21 -14.69
C GLY A 279 -1.91 6.42 -15.59
N LEU A 280 -2.48 7.49 -15.06
CA LEU A 280 -2.69 8.74 -15.78
C LEU A 280 -1.47 9.67 -15.65
N ILE A 281 -0.98 9.80 -14.44
CA ILE A 281 0.15 10.67 -14.10
C ILE A 281 1.45 9.88 -14.14
N THR A 282 1.48 8.74 -13.47
CA THR A 282 2.61 7.82 -13.47
C THR A 282 2.27 6.64 -14.38
N HIS A 283 2.78 6.66 -15.61
CA HIS A 283 2.62 5.52 -16.50
C HIS A 283 3.49 4.36 -16.01
N LYS A 284 2.84 3.25 -15.75
CA LYS A 284 3.50 2.01 -15.34
C LYS A 284 3.23 0.94 -16.40
N ASN A 285 4.29 0.34 -16.88
CA ASN A 285 4.24 -0.78 -17.80
C ASN A 285 4.94 -1.96 -17.17
N TYR A 286 4.20 -3.02 -16.86
CA TYR A 286 4.71 -4.23 -16.25
C TYR A 286 4.60 -5.39 -17.23
N ALA A 287 5.65 -6.19 -17.30
CA ALA A 287 5.60 -7.52 -17.89
C ALA A 287 5.70 -8.54 -16.76
N LEU A 288 4.68 -9.35 -16.55
CA LEU A 288 4.60 -10.40 -15.54
C LEU A 288 4.83 -11.76 -16.20
N PRO A 289 6.04 -12.34 -16.18
CA PRO A 289 6.23 -13.71 -16.62
C PRO A 289 5.40 -14.67 -15.78
N LEU A 290 4.71 -15.61 -16.39
CA LEU A 290 3.82 -16.55 -15.70
C LEU A 290 4.56 -17.39 -14.66
N GLU A 291 5.78 -17.81 -15.00
CA GLU A 291 6.63 -18.59 -14.13
C GLU A 291 7.02 -17.86 -12.84
N LYS A 292 6.99 -16.53 -12.85
CA LYS A 292 7.30 -15.68 -11.69
C LYS A 292 6.07 -15.30 -10.84
N ILE A 293 4.87 -15.75 -11.23
CA ILE A 293 3.67 -15.58 -10.43
C ILE A 293 3.64 -16.65 -9.34
N HIS A 294 3.72 -16.24 -8.09
CA HIS A 294 3.80 -17.15 -6.94
C HIS A 294 2.47 -17.33 -6.23
N ALA A 295 1.63 -16.31 -6.25
CA ALA A 295 0.29 -16.37 -5.70
C ALA A 295 -0.64 -15.37 -6.41
N ILE A 296 -1.91 -15.69 -6.40
CA ILE A 296 -2.99 -14.80 -6.83
C ILE A 296 -3.80 -14.40 -5.62
N ILE A 297 -4.10 -13.12 -5.52
CA ILE A 297 -4.87 -12.56 -4.41
C ILE A 297 -6.15 -11.95 -4.95
N LEU A 298 -7.29 -12.49 -4.54
CA LEU A 298 -8.59 -11.91 -4.79
C LEU A 298 -8.95 -11.00 -3.62
N ARG A 299 -9.20 -9.73 -3.90
CA ARG A 299 -9.58 -8.74 -2.89
C ARG A 299 -11.01 -8.31 -3.02
N GLN A 300 -11.68 -8.28 -1.88
CA GLN A 300 -13.00 -7.71 -1.70
C GLN A 300 -12.93 -6.73 -0.52
N GLY A 301 -12.92 -5.43 -0.77
CA GLY A 301 -13.17 -4.43 0.26
C GLY A 301 -14.60 -4.57 0.78
N PHE A 302 -14.95 -3.85 1.84
CA PHE A 302 -16.28 -3.92 2.45
C PHE A 302 -17.41 -3.67 1.45
N LEU A 303 -17.31 -2.60 0.66
CA LEU A 303 -18.31 -2.29 -0.37
C LEU A 303 -18.31 -3.34 -1.50
N ALA A 304 -17.15 -3.78 -1.95
CA ALA A 304 -17.03 -4.82 -2.97
C ALA A 304 -17.67 -6.12 -2.51
N ARG A 305 -17.54 -6.47 -1.23
CA ARG A 305 -18.15 -7.67 -0.64
C ARG A 305 -19.68 -7.57 -0.59
N LEU A 306 -20.20 -6.37 -0.28
CA LEU A 306 -21.66 -6.13 -0.24
C LEU A 306 -22.29 -6.32 -1.63
N PHE A 307 -21.63 -5.87 -2.67
CA PHE A 307 -22.09 -5.96 -4.06
C PHE A 307 -21.57 -7.21 -4.81
N ASN A 308 -20.85 -8.11 -4.12
CA ASN A 308 -20.25 -9.32 -4.71
C ASN A 308 -19.25 -9.04 -5.86
N TYR A 309 -18.46 -7.98 -5.73
CA TYR A 309 -17.38 -7.62 -6.64
C TYR A 309 -16.03 -8.11 -6.11
N VAL A 310 -15.09 -8.37 -7.03
CA VAL A 310 -13.74 -8.88 -6.71
C VAL A 310 -12.72 -8.20 -7.61
N SER A 311 -11.54 -7.89 -7.10
CA SER A 311 -10.35 -7.56 -7.91
C SER A 311 -9.29 -8.64 -7.72
N VAL A 312 -8.40 -8.77 -8.70
CA VAL A 312 -7.32 -9.76 -8.70
C VAL A 312 -5.98 -9.06 -8.74
N GLU A 313 -5.10 -9.45 -7.82
CA GLU A 313 -3.71 -9.00 -7.75
C GLU A 313 -2.77 -10.20 -7.90
N ALA A 314 -1.59 -9.99 -8.46
CA ALA A 314 -0.53 -11.00 -8.50
C ALA A 314 0.53 -10.72 -7.43
N VAL A 315 1.07 -11.80 -6.88
CA VAL A 315 2.33 -11.79 -6.13
C VAL A 315 3.41 -12.29 -7.06
N ASN A 316 4.32 -11.42 -7.46
CA ASN A 316 5.41 -11.76 -8.35
C ASN A 316 6.75 -11.40 -7.69
N ILE A 317 7.80 -12.18 -7.92
CA ILE A 317 9.16 -11.86 -7.49
C ILE A 317 9.75 -10.82 -8.45
N GLY A 318 10.43 -9.81 -7.90
CA GLY A 318 11.18 -8.84 -8.68
C GLY A 318 10.37 -7.67 -9.26
N LEU A 319 9.07 -7.55 -8.92
CA LEU A 319 8.24 -6.40 -9.32
C LEU A 319 7.87 -5.47 -8.18
N ASN A 320 8.31 -5.77 -6.96
CA ASN A 320 7.97 -4.97 -5.81
C ASN A 320 8.68 -3.61 -5.89
N ASP A 321 7.91 -2.59 -6.27
CA ASP A 321 8.24 -1.20 -6.02
C ASP A 321 8.27 -0.94 -4.50
N GLU A 322 8.92 0.15 -4.08
CA GLU A 322 9.19 0.55 -2.69
C GLU A 322 8.00 0.43 -1.71
N LYS A 323 6.79 0.25 -2.19
CA LYS A 323 5.55 0.29 -1.40
C LYS A 323 4.83 -1.06 -1.24
N ASN A 324 5.46 -2.20 -1.54
CA ASN A 324 4.76 -3.50 -1.54
C ASN A 324 3.49 -3.53 -2.42
N GLU A 325 3.44 -2.71 -3.47
CA GLU A 325 2.31 -2.68 -4.38
C GLU A 325 2.28 -3.98 -5.19
N LYS A 326 1.21 -4.74 -4.99
CA LYS A 326 0.92 -5.92 -5.79
C LYS A 326 0.20 -5.45 -7.05
N PRO A 327 0.71 -5.77 -8.26
CA PRO A 327 0.04 -5.34 -9.48
C PRO A 327 -1.35 -5.95 -9.58
N HIS A 328 -2.34 -5.11 -9.87
CA HIS A 328 -3.67 -5.58 -10.23
C HIS A 328 -3.61 -6.26 -11.60
N ILE A 329 -4.15 -7.47 -11.69
CA ILE A 329 -4.37 -8.16 -12.98
C ILE A 329 -5.76 -7.84 -13.50
N LEU A 330 -6.77 -7.91 -12.62
CA LEU A 330 -8.16 -7.58 -12.96
C LEU A 330 -8.68 -6.53 -11.97
N LEU A 331 -9.34 -5.51 -12.51
CA LEU A 331 -10.04 -4.51 -11.70
C LEU A 331 -11.35 -5.09 -11.15
N GLN A 332 -11.98 -4.37 -10.20
CA GLN A 332 -13.25 -4.77 -9.57
C GLN A 332 -14.34 -5.03 -10.61
N ALA A 333 -14.77 -6.28 -10.67
CA ALA A 333 -15.89 -6.74 -11.50
C ALA A 333 -16.72 -7.79 -10.72
N PRO A 334 -17.92 -8.17 -11.17
CA PRO A 334 -18.71 -9.23 -10.55
C PRO A 334 -17.88 -10.50 -10.39
N LYS A 335 -18.05 -11.17 -9.24
CA LYS A 335 -17.23 -12.37 -8.90
C LYS A 335 -17.26 -13.44 -9.99
N SER A 336 -18.43 -13.69 -10.61
CA SER A 336 -18.58 -14.67 -11.69
C SER A 336 -17.75 -14.31 -12.93
N GLU A 337 -17.78 -13.05 -13.34
CA GLU A 337 -17.00 -12.55 -14.47
C GLU A 337 -15.49 -12.67 -14.20
N VAL A 338 -15.06 -12.27 -13.00
CA VAL A 338 -13.65 -12.33 -12.60
C VAL A 338 -13.14 -13.77 -12.56
N LEU A 339 -13.90 -14.71 -12.03
CA LEU A 339 -13.50 -16.12 -11.96
C LEU A 339 -13.42 -16.74 -13.37
N HIS A 340 -14.36 -16.41 -14.24
CA HIS A 340 -14.34 -16.86 -15.63
C HIS A 340 -13.10 -16.29 -16.36
N THR A 341 -12.85 -14.99 -16.23
CA THR A 341 -11.70 -14.34 -16.85
C THR A 341 -10.37 -14.86 -16.28
N LEU A 342 -10.31 -15.12 -14.97
CA LEU A 342 -9.13 -15.70 -14.32
C LEU A 342 -8.81 -17.10 -14.86
N ALA A 343 -9.84 -17.93 -15.07
CA ALA A 343 -9.67 -19.26 -15.66
C ALA A 343 -9.11 -19.22 -17.12
N ILE A 344 -9.43 -18.16 -17.87
CA ILE A 344 -8.86 -17.95 -19.21
C ILE A 344 -7.40 -17.47 -19.12
N ILE A 345 -7.12 -16.50 -18.26
CA ILE A 345 -5.79 -15.89 -18.14
C ILE A 345 -4.80 -16.82 -17.42
N LEU A 346 -5.23 -17.47 -16.35
CA LEU A 346 -4.42 -18.29 -15.44
C LEU A 346 -5.19 -19.55 -15.03
N PRO A 347 -5.31 -20.57 -15.89
CA PRO A 347 -6.12 -21.77 -15.63
C PRO A 347 -5.60 -22.57 -14.41
N GLU A 348 -4.32 -22.47 -14.06
CA GLU A 348 -3.74 -23.12 -12.88
C GLU A 348 -4.32 -22.61 -11.55
N TYR A 349 -4.92 -21.41 -11.53
CA TYR A 349 -5.47 -20.74 -10.34
C TYR A 349 -7.01 -20.75 -10.31
N SER A 350 -7.63 -21.81 -10.77
CA SER A 350 -9.10 -21.94 -10.71
C SER A 350 -9.58 -22.11 -9.25
N LEU A 351 -10.50 -21.23 -8.83
CA LEU A 351 -11.04 -21.25 -7.47
C LEU A 351 -12.15 -22.28 -7.33
N GLU A 352 -12.04 -23.17 -6.34
CA GLU A 352 -13.17 -23.99 -5.89
C GLU A 352 -14.14 -23.15 -5.05
N GLU A 353 -15.44 -23.20 -5.37
CA GLU A 353 -16.42 -22.35 -4.71
C GLU A 353 -16.75 -22.79 -3.28
N ASN A 354 -16.65 -24.06 -2.97
CA ASN A 354 -17.04 -24.65 -1.68
C ASN A 354 -15.88 -24.66 -0.67
N LEU A 355 -15.64 -23.53 -0.04
CA LEU A 355 -14.61 -23.40 0.99
C LEU A 355 -15.17 -23.84 2.36
N PRO A 356 -14.49 -24.73 3.10
CA PRO A 356 -14.91 -25.19 4.40
C PRO A 356 -14.91 -24.05 5.41
N ARG A 357 -15.91 -24.00 6.27
CA ARG A 357 -15.98 -23.04 7.38
C ARG A 357 -15.04 -23.47 8.52
N GLN A 358 -14.57 -22.50 9.29
CA GLN A 358 -13.82 -22.80 10.51
C GLN A 358 -14.66 -23.55 11.54
N ILE A 359 -13.98 -24.33 12.37
CA ILE A 359 -14.59 -25.05 13.48
C ILE A 359 -15.17 -24.06 14.48
N LYS A 360 -16.36 -24.33 15.03
CA LYS A 360 -17.03 -23.42 16.01
C LYS A 360 -16.15 -23.13 17.23
N LYS A 361 -15.36 -24.09 17.70
CA LYS A 361 -14.40 -23.89 18.82
C LYS A 361 -13.41 -22.75 18.58
N SER A 362 -13.03 -22.47 17.34
CA SER A 362 -12.11 -21.38 17.03
C SER A 362 -12.70 -19.98 17.28
N LEU A 363 -14.03 -19.83 17.29
CA LEU A 363 -14.69 -18.58 17.66
C LEU A 363 -14.32 -18.15 19.10
N VAL A 364 -14.32 -19.11 20.02
CA VAL A 364 -13.95 -18.86 21.42
C VAL A 364 -12.53 -18.29 21.52
N ILE A 365 -11.61 -18.84 20.71
CA ILE A 365 -10.22 -18.36 20.70
C ILE A 365 -10.13 -16.91 20.21
N TYR A 366 -10.89 -16.54 19.17
CA TYR A 366 -10.91 -15.16 18.68
C TYR A 366 -11.41 -14.17 19.74
N TYR A 367 -12.35 -14.56 20.59
CA TYR A 367 -12.79 -13.75 21.73
C TYR A 367 -11.75 -13.73 22.85
N LEU A 368 -11.19 -14.89 23.21
CA LEU A 368 -10.17 -14.99 24.26
C LEU A 368 -8.91 -14.18 23.93
N GLU A 369 -8.52 -14.12 22.64
CA GLU A 369 -7.39 -13.26 22.22
C GLU A 369 -7.66 -11.77 22.45
N LYS A 370 -8.91 -11.35 22.43
CA LYS A 370 -9.30 -9.94 22.69
C LYS A 370 -9.66 -9.69 24.14
N LEU A 371 -9.75 -10.73 24.94
CA LEU A 371 -10.14 -10.64 26.35
C LEU A 371 -9.28 -9.64 27.15
N PRO A 372 -7.93 -9.59 27.05
CA PRO A 372 -7.15 -8.61 27.77
C PRO A 372 -7.53 -7.16 27.44
N VAL A 373 -7.70 -6.86 26.16
CA VAL A 373 -8.11 -5.52 25.68
C VAL A 373 -9.54 -5.22 26.15
N PHE A 374 -10.43 -6.21 26.06
CA PHE A 374 -11.80 -6.10 26.54
C PHE A 374 -11.86 -5.80 28.05
N LEU A 375 -11.09 -6.52 28.87
CA LEU A 375 -11.01 -6.30 30.32
C LEU A 375 -10.45 -4.92 30.66
N ILE A 376 -9.39 -4.47 29.97
CA ILE A 376 -8.83 -3.13 30.17
C ILE A 376 -9.90 -2.06 29.87
N LEU A 377 -10.60 -2.18 28.75
CA LEU A 377 -11.66 -1.25 28.40
C LEU A 377 -12.84 -1.30 29.36
N LEU A 378 -13.23 -2.49 29.81
CA LEU A 378 -14.29 -2.66 30.79
C LEU A 378 -13.94 -2.04 32.15
N ILE A 379 -12.72 -2.30 32.65
CA ILE A 379 -12.22 -1.68 33.90
C ILE A 379 -12.16 -0.17 33.74
N SER A 380 -11.66 0.32 32.60
CA SER A 380 -11.64 1.76 32.31
C SER A 380 -13.06 2.36 32.28
N ALA A 381 -14.04 1.64 31.70
CA ALA A 381 -15.42 2.06 31.67
C ALA A 381 -16.01 2.15 33.10
N LEU A 382 -15.76 1.15 33.93
CA LEU A 382 -16.22 1.12 35.32
C LEU A 382 -15.58 2.25 36.14
N TYR A 383 -14.28 2.47 35.96
CA TYR A 383 -13.58 3.57 36.65
C TYR A 383 -14.10 4.95 36.22
N LEU A 384 -14.41 5.12 34.94
CA LEU A 384 -14.88 6.37 34.36
C LEU A 384 -16.41 6.53 34.40
N PHE A 385 -17.12 5.59 35.02
CA PHE A 385 -18.58 5.58 35.09
C PHE A 385 -19.15 6.87 35.70
N GLN A 386 -18.50 7.44 36.71
CA GLN A 386 -18.89 8.69 37.35
C GLN A 386 -18.66 9.93 36.44
N THR A 387 -17.81 9.83 35.42
CA THR A 387 -17.37 10.94 34.58
C THR A 387 -17.96 10.93 33.18
N SER A 388 -18.91 10.04 32.91
CA SER A 388 -19.52 9.85 31.57
C SER A 388 -18.53 9.47 30.44
N TRP A 389 -17.24 9.28 30.73
CA TRP A 389 -16.23 8.82 29.76
C TRP A 389 -16.41 7.38 29.29
N TYR A 390 -17.30 6.61 29.91
CA TYR A 390 -17.62 5.24 29.50
C TYR A 390 -18.44 5.16 28.21
N TYR A 391 -19.18 6.20 27.80
CA TYR A 391 -20.00 6.17 26.60
C TYR A 391 -19.24 5.79 25.31
N PRO A 392 -18.05 6.35 25.00
CA PRO A 392 -17.30 5.95 23.82
C PRO A 392 -16.70 4.54 23.91
N ILE A 393 -16.56 4.00 25.13
CA ILE A 393 -15.98 2.67 25.35
C ILE A 393 -16.96 1.57 24.94
N VAL A 394 -18.27 1.76 25.17
CA VAL A 394 -19.30 0.76 24.82
C VAL A 394 -19.33 0.45 23.32
N PRO A 395 -19.42 1.43 22.40
CA PRO A 395 -19.32 1.17 20.97
C PRO A 395 -18.02 0.46 20.57
N LEU A 396 -16.91 0.80 21.22
CA LEU A 396 -15.62 0.16 20.95
C LEU A 396 -15.63 -1.32 21.36
N LEU A 397 -16.22 -1.66 22.51
CA LEU A 397 -16.42 -3.05 22.95
C LEU A 397 -17.29 -3.82 21.96
N CYS A 398 -18.44 -3.25 21.56
CA CYS A 398 -19.31 -3.84 20.54
C CYS A 398 -18.55 -4.07 19.22
N TYR A 399 -17.77 -3.10 18.78
CA TYR A 399 -16.95 -3.23 17.58
C TYR A 399 -15.96 -4.39 17.68
N LEU A 400 -15.27 -4.57 18.82
CA LEU A 400 -14.32 -5.67 19.02
C LEU A 400 -15.01 -7.04 18.95
N LEU A 401 -16.22 -7.16 19.53
CA LEU A 401 -17.01 -8.39 19.48
C LEU A 401 -17.46 -8.71 18.05
N ILE A 402 -18.03 -7.74 17.35
CA ILE A 402 -18.49 -7.88 15.97
C ILE A 402 -17.31 -8.22 15.06
N LYS A 403 -16.16 -7.55 15.23
CA LYS A 403 -14.96 -7.81 14.46
C LYS A 403 -14.43 -9.24 14.67
N SER A 404 -14.41 -9.74 15.92
CA SER A 404 -13.98 -11.10 16.22
C SER A 404 -14.88 -12.13 15.55
N TYR A 405 -16.20 -11.93 15.61
CA TYR A 405 -17.17 -12.77 14.90
C TYR A 405 -16.99 -12.72 13.38
N ALA A 406 -16.84 -11.52 12.80
CA ALA A 406 -16.62 -11.35 11.37
C ALA A 406 -15.32 -12.03 10.90
N THR A 407 -14.25 -11.95 11.70
CA THR A 407 -12.97 -12.61 11.42
C THR A 407 -13.14 -14.13 11.42
N TRP A 408 -13.81 -14.69 12.42
CA TRP A 408 -14.10 -16.11 12.49
C TRP A 408 -14.94 -16.58 11.27
N ARG A 409 -15.99 -15.86 10.94
CA ARG A 409 -16.88 -16.20 9.82
C ARG A 409 -16.21 -16.11 8.45
N THR A 410 -15.25 -15.21 8.30
CA THR A 410 -14.62 -14.94 7.01
C THR A 410 -13.43 -15.87 6.73
N ASN A 411 -12.64 -16.20 7.76
CA ASN A 411 -11.46 -17.01 7.58
C ASN A 411 -11.81 -18.45 7.18
N SER A 412 -11.07 -18.97 6.19
CA SER A 412 -11.26 -20.31 5.64
C SER A 412 -9.94 -20.80 5.04
N PHE A 413 -9.78 -22.12 4.97
CA PHE A 413 -8.63 -22.75 4.35
C PHE A 413 -9.05 -24.04 3.66
N LEU A 414 -8.59 -24.22 2.44
CA LEU A 414 -8.74 -25.44 1.68
C LEU A 414 -7.39 -25.80 1.04
N ALA A 415 -6.93 -26.99 1.30
CA ALA A 415 -5.77 -27.58 0.64
C ALA A 415 -6.23 -28.67 -0.32
N THR A 416 -6.04 -28.47 -1.60
CA THR A 416 -6.19 -29.48 -2.63
C THR A 416 -4.81 -29.84 -3.20
N GLU A 417 -4.68 -30.96 -3.87
CA GLU A 417 -3.42 -31.36 -4.51
C GLU A 417 -2.90 -30.31 -5.53
N LYS A 418 -3.83 -29.59 -6.16
CA LYS A 418 -3.52 -28.61 -7.21
C LYS A 418 -3.34 -27.19 -6.67
N LEU A 419 -4.09 -26.80 -5.62
CA LEU A 419 -4.17 -25.41 -5.20
C LEU A 419 -4.46 -25.28 -3.70
N TYR A 420 -3.70 -24.46 -3.02
CA TYR A 420 -3.99 -24.05 -1.64
C TYR A 420 -4.72 -22.72 -1.63
N THR A 421 -5.90 -22.71 -1.07
CA THR A 421 -6.78 -21.54 -0.97
C THR A 421 -6.87 -21.08 0.47
N PHE A 422 -6.44 -19.85 0.71
CA PHE A 422 -6.49 -19.24 2.02
C PHE A 422 -7.40 -18.02 1.98
N VAL A 423 -8.37 -17.98 2.87
CA VAL A 423 -9.25 -16.83 3.03
C VAL A 423 -9.02 -16.20 4.37
N LYS A 424 -8.77 -14.91 4.38
CA LYS A 424 -8.63 -14.12 5.61
C LYS A 424 -9.39 -12.80 5.50
N GLY A 425 -9.82 -12.30 6.63
CA GLY A 425 -10.40 -10.97 6.72
C GLY A 425 -11.37 -10.83 7.88
N ASP A 426 -11.91 -9.66 7.99
CA ASP A 426 -12.99 -9.32 8.91
C ASP A 426 -14.16 -8.77 8.08
N PHE A 427 -14.26 -7.47 7.95
CA PHE A 427 -15.19 -6.80 7.05
C PHE A 427 -14.71 -6.82 5.59
N ASP A 428 -13.40 -6.67 5.40
CA ASP A 428 -12.75 -6.90 4.12
C ASP A 428 -12.39 -8.38 3.98
N LYS A 429 -12.42 -8.93 2.77
CA LYS A 429 -12.09 -10.33 2.48
C LYS A 429 -10.95 -10.41 1.49
N THR A 430 -9.96 -11.22 1.80
CA THR A 430 -8.81 -11.51 0.92
C THR A 430 -8.70 -13.02 0.76
N THR A 431 -8.81 -13.51 -0.49
CA THR A 431 -8.60 -14.91 -0.83
C THR A 431 -7.26 -15.03 -1.56
N THR A 432 -6.34 -15.82 -1.02
CA THR A 432 -5.02 -16.05 -1.60
C THR A 432 -4.95 -17.46 -2.15
N LEU A 433 -4.63 -17.59 -3.42
CA LEU A 433 -4.47 -18.82 -4.16
C LEU A 433 -2.97 -19.08 -4.37
N ILE A 434 -2.49 -20.24 -3.93
CA ILE A 434 -1.06 -20.58 -3.96
C ILE A 434 -0.89 -21.99 -4.52
N LEU A 435 -0.02 -22.14 -5.53
CA LEU A 435 0.35 -23.46 -6.01
C LEU A 435 1.27 -24.15 -5.00
N PRO A 436 1.11 -25.47 -4.72
CA PRO A 436 1.94 -26.21 -3.75
C PRO A 436 3.43 -26.05 -4.01
N LYS A 437 3.85 -26.07 -5.28
CA LYS A 437 5.25 -25.89 -5.74
C LYS A 437 5.87 -24.53 -5.38
N ARG A 438 5.05 -23.53 -4.96
CA ARG A 438 5.48 -22.16 -4.65
C ARG A 438 5.54 -21.87 -3.15
N ILE A 439 5.23 -22.85 -2.33
CA ILE A 439 5.31 -22.74 -0.87
C ILE A 439 6.72 -23.08 -0.44
N GLU A 440 7.38 -22.16 0.26
CA GLU A 440 8.70 -22.38 0.84
C GLU A 440 8.61 -23.11 2.18
N GLN A 441 7.75 -22.59 3.07
CA GLN A 441 7.64 -23.10 4.43
C GLN A 441 6.23 -22.88 4.98
N VAL A 442 5.78 -23.85 5.76
CA VAL A 442 4.54 -23.76 6.53
C VAL A 442 4.87 -23.85 8.01
N PHE A 443 4.56 -22.80 8.76
CA PHE A 443 4.75 -22.75 10.20
C PHE A 443 3.42 -22.90 10.91
N PHE A 444 3.36 -23.81 11.88
CA PHE A 444 2.23 -23.92 12.79
C PHE A 444 2.61 -23.35 14.14
N TYR A 445 1.81 -22.42 14.64
CA TYR A 445 2.02 -21.87 15.98
C TYR A 445 0.69 -21.78 16.72
N GLY A 446 0.75 -21.97 18.02
CA GLY A 446 -0.42 -21.89 18.89
C GLY A 446 -0.13 -21.01 20.10
N SER A 447 -1.07 -20.13 20.44
CA SER A 447 -1.13 -19.46 21.73
C SER A 447 -1.48 -20.47 22.83
N ILE A 448 -1.30 -20.12 24.08
CA ILE A 448 -1.69 -20.97 25.24
C ILE A 448 -3.15 -21.40 25.10
N THR A 449 -4.05 -20.45 24.82
CA THR A 449 -5.48 -20.70 24.63
C THR A 449 -5.77 -21.61 23.44
N SER A 450 -5.08 -21.42 22.31
CA SER A 450 -5.34 -22.23 21.12
C SER A 450 -4.82 -23.66 21.26
N ARG A 451 -3.71 -23.88 22.00
CA ARG A 451 -3.19 -25.22 22.31
C ARG A 451 -4.14 -26.02 23.20
N TYR A 452 -4.82 -25.34 24.15
CA TYR A 452 -5.85 -26.00 24.97
C TYR A 452 -7.00 -26.58 24.15
N PHE A 453 -7.34 -25.95 22.99
CA PHE A 453 -8.38 -26.42 22.08
C PHE A 453 -7.83 -27.28 20.91
N ASP A 454 -6.55 -27.67 20.92
CA ASP A 454 -5.87 -28.38 19.83
C ASP A 454 -5.97 -27.67 18.47
N LEU A 455 -5.95 -26.33 18.51
CA LEU A 455 -6.05 -25.49 17.32
C LEU A 455 -4.77 -24.69 17.12
N TYR A 456 -4.30 -24.65 15.87
CA TYR A 456 -3.07 -23.99 15.47
C TYR A 456 -3.34 -22.97 14.38
N ARG A 457 -2.61 -21.88 14.40
CA ARG A 457 -2.54 -20.95 13.27
C ARG A 457 -1.45 -21.40 12.31
N ALA A 458 -1.77 -21.44 11.04
CA ALA A 458 -0.77 -21.60 10.01
C ALA A 458 -0.21 -20.26 9.54
N ARG A 459 1.08 -20.21 9.32
CA ARG A 459 1.77 -19.17 8.55
C ARG A 459 2.40 -19.84 7.36
N VAL A 460 2.14 -19.31 6.18
CA VAL A 460 2.73 -19.82 4.94
C VAL A 460 3.65 -18.76 4.39
N ALA A 461 4.92 -19.10 4.28
CA ALA A 461 5.90 -18.33 3.56
C ALA A 461 5.83 -18.70 2.08
N ILE A 462 5.65 -17.71 1.25
CA ILE A 462 5.60 -17.83 -0.20
C ILE A 462 6.84 -17.17 -0.74
N MET A 463 7.50 -17.78 -1.70
CA MET A 463 8.60 -17.19 -2.43
C MET A 463 8.24 -15.75 -2.88
N GLY A 464 9.08 -14.80 -2.56
CA GLY A 464 8.85 -13.39 -2.93
C GLY A 464 7.84 -12.61 -2.07
N SER A 465 7.29 -13.22 -1.02
CA SER A 465 6.44 -12.54 -0.04
C SER A 465 7.18 -12.41 1.29
N GLY A 466 7.73 -11.25 1.63
CA GLY A 466 8.56 -11.07 2.82
C GLY A 466 7.80 -11.06 4.15
N SER A 467 6.48 -11.13 4.15
CA SER A 467 5.70 -11.39 5.36
C SER A 467 4.89 -12.66 5.21
N PRO A 468 5.08 -13.64 6.11
CA PRO A 468 4.29 -14.86 6.06
C PRO A 468 2.81 -14.53 6.19
N ASN A 469 2.00 -15.07 5.29
CA ASN A 469 0.55 -14.94 5.38
C ASN A 469 0.06 -15.70 6.59
N ARG A 470 -0.65 -15.03 7.50
CA ARG A 470 -1.27 -15.63 8.69
C ARG A 470 -2.69 -16.04 8.33
N PHE A 471 -3.04 -17.26 8.69
CA PHE A 471 -4.37 -17.81 8.44
C PHE A 471 -5.10 -18.13 9.75
N GLY A 472 -6.39 -18.49 9.67
CA GLY A 472 -7.21 -18.79 10.83
C GLY A 472 -6.75 -20.01 11.62
N TYR A 473 -7.59 -20.45 12.57
CA TYR A 473 -7.32 -21.59 13.43
C TYR A 473 -7.84 -22.89 12.84
N TYR A 474 -6.99 -23.90 12.76
CA TYR A 474 -7.30 -25.23 12.23
C TYR A 474 -6.73 -26.31 13.12
N SER A 475 -7.35 -27.49 13.10
CA SER A 475 -6.84 -28.69 13.77
C SER A 475 -5.59 -29.18 12.99
N LYS A 476 -4.67 -29.79 13.71
CA LYS A 476 -3.44 -30.34 13.15
C LYS A 476 -3.68 -31.67 12.41
N LYS A 477 -4.90 -32.18 12.41
CA LYS A 477 -5.27 -33.43 11.71
C LYS A 477 -5.28 -33.23 10.20
#